data_e43e47e71ea3a401b393b7fd16327a76
#
_entry.id   e43e47e71ea3a401b393b7fd16327a76
#
_cell.length_a   1.000
_cell.length_b   1.000
_cell.length_c   1.000
_cell.angle_alpha   90.00
_cell.angle_beta   90.00
_cell.angle_gamma   90.00
#
_symmetry.space_group_name_H-M   'P 1'
#
loop_
_entity.id
_entity.type
_entity.pdbx_description
1 polymer ?
#
loop_
_entity_poly.entity_id
_entity_poly.type
_entity_poly.pdbx_seq_one_letter_code
_entity_poly.pdbx_strand_id
1 'polypeptide(L)'
;MVIGLGHYLFVAAVLFTLGILGIFLNRKNVIVILMCVELMLLAVNINLVAFSVFQGNIVGQVFAMLVLTVAAAEAAIGLAILVVYFRNRGTIEVEDINVMKG
;
A
#
# COMPACT_ATOMS: atom_id res chain seq x y z
N MET A 1 11.02 4.23 -30.18
CA MET A 1 11.06 4.81 -28.83
C MET A 1 11.75 3.85 -27.89
N VAL A 2 12.79 4.28 -27.22
CA VAL A 2 13.51 3.43 -26.27
C VAL A 2 13.06 3.81 -24.86
N ILE A 3 12.63 2.81 -24.10
CA ILE A 3 12.25 3.01 -22.70
C ILE A 3 13.53 2.95 -21.86
N GLY A 4 13.85 4.06 -21.21
CA GLY A 4 15.04 4.17 -20.38
C GLY A 4 14.70 4.18 -18.89
N LEU A 5 15.76 4.27 -18.06
CA LEU A 5 15.62 4.35 -16.61
C LEU A 5 14.70 5.51 -16.19
N GLY A 6 14.81 6.65 -16.84
CA GLY A 6 14.00 7.82 -16.53
C GLY A 6 12.49 7.56 -16.64
N HIS A 7 12.07 6.71 -17.56
CA HIS A 7 10.66 6.35 -17.70
C HIS A 7 10.14 5.61 -16.48
N TYR A 8 10.91 4.65 -15.99
CA TYR A 8 10.55 3.88 -14.80
C TYR A 8 10.55 4.75 -13.54
N LEU A 9 11.56 5.62 -13.40
CA LEU A 9 11.62 6.56 -12.28
C LEU A 9 10.45 7.53 -12.28
N PHE A 10 10.04 7.99 -13.47
CA PHE A 10 8.88 8.88 -13.60
C PHE A 10 7.60 8.18 -13.14
N VAL A 11 7.36 6.95 -13.61
CA VAL A 11 6.18 6.17 -13.20
C VAL A 11 6.18 5.96 -11.68
N ALA A 12 7.32 5.58 -11.12
CA ALA A 12 7.44 5.37 -9.68
C ALA A 12 7.16 6.66 -8.90
N ALA A 13 7.68 7.80 -9.38
CA ALA A 13 7.44 9.10 -8.75
C ALA A 13 5.96 9.47 -8.77
N VAL A 14 5.27 9.24 -9.88
CA VAL A 14 3.83 9.49 -10.00
C VAL A 14 3.05 8.60 -9.04
N LEU A 15 3.35 7.30 -8.99
CA LEU A 15 2.66 6.37 -8.09
C LEU A 15 2.89 6.72 -6.63
N PHE A 16 4.11 7.07 -6.26
CA PHE A 16 4.44 7.46 -4.90
C PHE A 16 3.69 8.73 -4.50
N THR A 17 3.67 9.71 -5.37
CA THR A 17 2.96 10.98 -5.15
C THR A 17 1.46 10.74 -5.00
N LEU A 18 0.86 9.89 -5.85
CA LEU A 18 -0.55 9.55 -5.75
C LEU A 18 -0.85 8.86 -4.43
N GLY A 19 0.05 8.00 -3.95
CA GLY A 19 -0.10 7.37 -2.63
C GLY A 19 -0.12 8.39 -1.51
N ILE A 20 0.81 9.33 -1.52
CA ILE A 20 0.87 10.39 -0.52
C ILE A 20 -0.40 11.24 -0.54
N LEU A 21 -0.81 11.69 -1.74
CA LEU A 21 -2.02 12.50 -1.88
C LEU A 21 -3.26 11.74 -1.42
N GLY A 22 -3.35 10.46 -1.74
CA GLY A 22 -4.45 9.62 -1.30
C GLY A 22 -4.58 9.54 0.21
N ILE A 23 -3.44 9.45 0.92
CA ILE A 23 -3.44 9.43 2.38
C ILE A 23 -3.95 10.76 2.93
N PHE A 24 -3.47 11.88 2.40
CA PHE A 24 -3.89 13.20 2.90
C PHE A 24 -5.36 13.47 2.62
N LEU A 25 -5.88 13.05 1.47
CA LEU A 25 -7.26 13.30 1.08
C LEU A 25 -8.27 12.37 1.79
N ASN A 26 -7.81 11.21 2.25
CA ASN A 26 -8.70 10.18 2.80
C ASN A 26 -8.24 9.70 4.17
N ARG A 27 -7.84 10.61 5.03
CA ARG A 27 -7.26 10.29 6.35
C ARG A 27 -8.17 9.47 7.26
N LYS A 28 -9.47 9.51 7.03
CA LYS A 28 -10.44 8.82 7.88
C LYS A 28 -10.79 7.42 7.38
N ASN A 29 -10.38 7.08 6.17
CA ASN A 29 -10.67 5.76 5.58
C ASN A 29 -9.44 4.87 5.67
N VAL A 30 -9.46 3.95 6.61
CA VAL A 30 -8.31 3.06 6.88
C VAL A 30 -7.99 2.17 5.68
N ILE A 31 -9.03 1.70 4.96
CA ILE A 31 -8.83 0.87 3.77
C ILE A 31 -8.08 1.64 2.70
N VAL A 32 -8.47 2.89 2.44
CA VAL A 32 -7.80 3.74 1.45
C VAL A 32 -6.37 4.04 1.87
N ILE A 33 -6.13 4.30 3.15
CA ILE A 33 -4.78 4.52 3.66
C ILE A 33 -3.90 3.29 3.41
N LEU A 34 -4.41 2.09 3.72
CA LEU A 34 -3.69 0.84 3.46
C LEU A 34 -3.36 0.68 1.99
N MET A 35 -4.33 0.94 1.11
CA MET A 35 -4.11 0.86 -0.34
C MET A 35 -3.06 1.87 -0.81
N CYS A 36 -3.06 3.07 -0.26
CA CYS A 36 -2.10 4.12 -0.61
C CYS A 36 -0.68 3.74 -0.15
N VAL A 37 -0.53 3.17 1.03
CA VAL A 37 0.75 2.67 1.52
C VAL A 37 1.29 1.57 0.60
N GLU A 38 0.42 0.65 0.18
CA GLU A 38 0.80 -0.41 -0.76
C GLU A 38 1.25 0.16 -2.11
N LEU A 39 0.58 1.22 -2.58
CA LEU A 39 0.95 1.91 -3.82
C LEU A 39 2.34 2.53 -3.70
N MET A 40 2.65 3.13 -2.54
CA MET A 40 3.97 3.70 -2.28
C MET A 40 5.05 2.62 -2.24
N LEU A 41 4.77 1.47 -1.64
CA LEU A 41 5.69 0.34 -1.62
C LEU A 41 5.93 -0.20 -3.03
N LEU A 42 4.90 -0.25 -3.86
CA LEU A 42 5.04 -0.63 -5.26
C LEU A 42 5.98 0.33 -5.99
N ALA A 43 5.84 1.63 -5.76
CA ALA A 43 6.70 2.64 -6.36
C ALA A 43 8.16 2.42 -5.97
N VAL A 44 8.44 2.13 -4.70
CA VAL A 44 9.80 1.82 -4.23
C VAL A 44 10.33 0.57 -4.93
N ASN A 45 9.50 -0.46 -5.09
CA ASN A 45 9.90 -1.69 -5.76
C ASN A 45 10.21 -1.47 -7.24
N ILE A 46 9.44 -0.65 -7.93
CA ILE A 46 9.73 -0.28 -9.32
C ILE A 46 11.13 0.32 -9.41
N ASN A 47 11.47 1.24 -8.49
CA ASN A 47 12.79 1.86 -8.46
C ASN A 47 13.89 0.83 -8.21
N LEU A 48 13.70 -0.07 -7.24
CA LEU A 48 14.70 -1.09 -6.91
C LEU A 48 15.00 -2.00 -8.11
N VAL A 49 13.96 -2.47 -8.78
CA VAL A 49 14.11 -3.33 -9.95
C VAL A 49 14.71 -2.56 -11.12
N ALA A 50 14.25 -1.32 -11.36
CA ALA A 50 14.75 -0.50 -12.46
C ALA A 50 16.25 -0.22 -12.29
N PHE A 51 16.66 0.22 -11.11
CA PHE A 51 18.09 0.45 -10.85
C PHE A 51 18.91 -0.82 -11.00
N SER A 52 18.40 -1.94 -10.51
CA SER A 52 19.07 -3.24 -10.62
C SER A 52 19.31 -3.62 -12.08
N VAL A 53 18.29 -3.49 -12.91
CA VAL A 53 18.36 -3.85 -14.34
C VAL A 53 19.35 -2.93 -15.07
N PHE A 54 19.26 -1.63 -14.85
CA PHE A 54 20.09 -0.66 -15.58
C PHE A 54 21.53 -0.63 -15.09
N GLN A 55 21.80 -1.06 -13.86
CA GLN A 55 23.17 -1.19 -13.34
C GLN A 55 23.77 -2.59 -13.61
N GLY A 56 22.96 -3.53 -14.09
CA GLY A 56 23.40 -4.90 -14.29
C GLY A 56 23.70 -5.65 -12.99
N ASN A 57 23.05 -5.25 -11.89
CA ASN A 57 23.28 -5.81 -10.57
C ASN A 57 21.99 -6.38 -9.99
N ILE A 58 22.02 -7.67 -9.61
CA ILE A 58 20.86 -8.39 -9.11
C ILE A 58 20.44 -7.97 -7.68
N VAL A 59 21.25 -7.23 -6.97
CA VAL A 59 20.99 -6.87 -5.56
C VAL A 59 19.68 -6.13 -5.40
N GLY A 60 19.36 -5.19 -6.31
CA GLY A 60 18.09 -4.47 -6.26
C GLY A 60 16.88 -5.37 -6.43
N GLN A 61 17.00 -6.43 -7.25
CA GLN A 61 15.92 -7.39 -7.44
C GLN A 61 15.70 -8.24 -6.19
N VAL A 62 16.79 -8.62 -5.51
CA VAL A 62 16.70 -9.35 -4.24
C VAL A 62 16.01 -8.48 -3.18
N PHE A 63 16.40 -7.23 -3.05
CA PHE A 63 15.74 -6.31 -2.12
C PHE A 63 14.26 -6.10 -2.47
N ALA A 64 13.92 -6.02 -3.76
CA ALA A 64 12.53 -5.91 -4.19
C ALA A 64 11.71 -7.12 -3.73
N MET A 65 12.27 -8.33 -3.81
CA MET A 65 11.61 -9.52 -3.31
C MET A 65 11.39 -9.47 -1.80
N LEU A 66 12.38 -8.99 -1.04
CA LEU A 66 12.24 -8.83 0.40
C LEU A 66 11.16 -7.80 0.74
N VAL A 67 11.11 -6.67 0.04
CA VAL A 67 10.08 -5.65 0.24
C VAL A 67 8.70 -6.22 -0.09
N LEU A 68 8.56 -7.00 -1.17
CA LEU A 68 7.30 -7.66 -1.52
C LEU A 68 6.85 -8.63 -0.43
N THR A 69 7.78 -9.38 0.14
CA THR A 69 7.48 -10.31 1.23
C THR A 69 6.95 -9.57 2.46
N VAL A 70 7.61 -8.50 2.84
CA VAL A 70 7.19 -7.64 3.95
C VAL A 70 5.84 -7.00 3.66
N ALA A 71 5.66 -6.48 2.44
CA ALA A 71 4.41 -5.85 2.02
C ALA A 71 3.26 -6.85 2.05
N ALA A 72 3.48 -8.09 1.60
CA ALA A 72 2.46 -9.13 1.66
C ALA A 72 2.07 -9.46 3.10
N ALA A 73 3.05 -9.55 3.99
CA ALA A 73 2.81 -9.80 5.42
C ALA A 73 2.03 -8.64 6.05
N GLU A 74 2.40 -7.40 5.75
CA GLU A 74 1.69 -6.21 6.24
C GLU A 74 0.26 -6.17 5.73
N ALA A 75 0.04 -6.47 4.44
CA ALA A 75 -1.29 -6.49 3.86
C ALA A 75 -2.16 -7.56 4.52
N ALA A 76 -1.62 -8.75 4.76
CA ALA A 76 -2.34 -9.83 5.43
C ALA A 76 -2.73 -9.44 6.85
N ILE A 77 -1.80 -8.89 7.62
CA ILE A 77 -2.05 -8.45 8.99
C ILE A 77 -3.06 -7.28 8.98
N GLY A 78 -2.87 -6.31 8.08
CA GLY A 78 -3.76 -5.17 7.96
C GLY A 78 -5.18 -5.58 7.63
N LEU A 79 -5.36 -6.52 6.69
CA LEU A 79 -6.68 -7.03 6.34
C LEU A 79 -7.31 -7.78 7.51
N ALA A 80 -6.53 -8.57 8.26
CA ALA A 80 -7.02 -9.26 9.43
C ALA A 80 -7.51 -8.27 10.49
N ILE A 81 -6.75 -7.22 10.75
CA ILE A 81 -7.13 -6.17 11.70
C ILE A 81 -8.41 -5.47 11.22
N LEU A 82 -8.50 -5.14 9.94
CA LEU A 82 -9.69 -4.49 9.37
C LEU A 82 -10.92 -5.37 9.50
N VAL A 83 -10.81 -6.67 9.24
CA VAL A 83 -11.94 -7.59 9.39
C VAL A 83 -12.43 -7.61 10.83
N VAL A 84 -11.53 -7.70 11.80
CA VAL A 84 -11.88 -7.66 13.22
C VAL A 84 -12.51 -6.33 13.59
N TYR A 85 -11.93 -5.24 13.13
CA TYR A 85 -12.43 -3.88 13.40
C TYR A 85 -13.87 -3.71 12.89
N PHE A 86 -14.13 -4.08 11.65
CA PHE A 86 -15.48 -3.93 11.08
C PHE A 86 -16.49 -4.86 11.74
N ARG A 87 -16.09 -6.05 12.14
CA ARG A 87 -16.98 -6.96 12.87
C ARG A 87 -17.36 -6.40 14.23
N ASN A 88 -16.38 -5.86 14.96
CA ASN A 88 -16.62 -5.26 16.27
C ASN A 88 -17.48 -4.01 16.14
N ARG A 89 -17.21 -3.16 15.13
CA ARG A 89 -17.99 -1.96 14.89
C ARG A 89 -19.44 -2.30 14.53
N GLY A 90 -19.63 -3.32 13.71
CA GLY A 90 -20.98 -3.78 13.37
C GLY A 90 -21.76 -4.22 14.58
N THR A 91 -21.11 -4.94 15.50
CA THR A 91 -21.71 -5.35 16.77
C THR A 91 -22.08 -4.14 17.63
N ILE A 92 -21.18 -3.16 17.74
CA ILE A 92 -21.42 -1.94 18.50
C ILE A 92 -22.60 -1.16 17.92
N GLU A 93 -22.65 -1.02 16.60
CA GLU A 93 -23.75 -0.32 15.93
C GLU A 93 -25.09 -0.98 16.19
N VAL A 94 -25.15 -2.31 16.17
CA VAL A 94 -26.37 -3.06 16.46
C VAL A 94 -26.79 -2.83 17.91
N GLU A 95 -25.85 -2.86 18.85
CA GLU A 95 -26.12 -2.59 20.26
C GLU A 95 -26.64 -1.17 20.47
N ASP A 96 -26.05 -0.19 19.80
CA ASP A 96 -26.50 1.20 19.87
C ASP A 96 -27.92 1.35 19.37
N ILE A 97 -28.28 0.67 18.26
CA ILE A 97 -29.64 0.69 17.73
C ILE A 97 -30.61 0.09 18.73
N ASN A 98 -30.23 -1.02 19.35
CA ASN A 98 -31.08 -1.67 20.35
C ASN A 98 -31.32 -0.78 21.57
N VAL A 99 -30.29 -0.08 22.02
CA VAL A 99 -30.41 0.87 23.13
C VAL A 99 -31.34 1.99 22.78
N MET A 100 -31.26 2.52 21.56
CA MET A 100 -32.12 3.60 21.09
C MET A 100 -33.57 3.17 20.95
N LYS A 101 -33.81 1.92 20.62
CA LYS A 101 -35.18 1.37 20.49
C LYS A 101 -35.77 0.90 21.81
N GLY A 102 -34.89 0.53 22.71
CA GLY A 102 -35.26 0.00 23.99
C GLY A 102 -35.60 1.05 25.02
#